data_341019b8cb0bfddfbb74dcf182d21a79
#
_entry.id   341019b8cb0bfddfbb74dcf182d21a79
#
_cell.length_a   1.000
_cell.length_b   1.000
_cell.length_c   1.000
_cell.angle_alpha   90.00
_cell.angle_beta   90.00
_cell.angle_gamma   90.00
#
_symmetry.space_group_name_H-M   'P 1'
#
loop_
_entity.id
_entity.type
_entity.pdbx_description
1 polymer ?
#
loop_
_entity_poly.entity_id
_entity_poly.type
_entity_poly.pdbx_seq_one_letter_code
_entity_poly.pdbx_strand_id
1 'polypeptide(L)' 'MGNEWLPTAFVLVNAELGYEEEVIREIRKLTDVKEAHLVYGMYDIIVKIEGPSVEKVKETVNSKIRKMDKIRSTLTMIAP' A
#
# COMPACT_ATOMS: atom_id res chain seq x y z
N MET A 1 -17.67 -14.00 -4.95
CA MET A 1 -18.27 -13.28 -6.02
C MET A 1 -18.14 -11.81 -5.83
N GLY A 2 -18.92 -11.22 -5.05
CA GLY A 2 -19.12 -9.82 -5.01
C GLY A 2 -17.89 -8.93 -4.91
N ASN A 3 -16.77 -9.46 -4.49
CA ASN A 3 -15.58 -8.63 -4.29
C ASN A 3 -14.82 -8.31 -5.52
N GLU A 4 -15.10 -9.00 -6.59
CA GLU A 4 -14.25 -8.87 -7.76
C GLU A 4 -14.34 -7.49 -8.38
N TRP A 5 -15.33 -6.71 -8.01
CA TRP A 5 -15.53 -5.38 -8.57
C TRP A 5 -15.13 -4.25 -7.62
N LEU A 6 -14.54 -4.57 -6.48
CA LEU A 6 -14.09 -3.52 -5.58
C LEU A 6 -12.88 -2.80 -6.17
N PRO A 7 -12.87 -1.47 -6.11
CA PRO A 7 -11.68 -0.72 -6.49
C PRO A 7 -10.48 -1.18 -5.68
N THR A 8 -9.36 -1.34 -6.37
CA THR A 8 -8.16 -1.90 -5.78
C THR A 8 -6.97 -1.04 -6.16
N ALA A 9 -6.06 -0.83 -5.23
CA ALA A 9 -4.78 -0.21 -5.53
C ALA A 9 -3.66 -1.19 -5.23
N PHE A 10 -2.67 -1.21 -6.10
CA PHE A 10 -1.41 -1.88 -5.85
C PHE A 10 -0.37 -0.80 -5.66
N VAL A 11 0.29 -0.80 -4.51
CA VAL A 11 1.27 0.23 -4.19
C VAL A 11 2.61 -0.43 -4.00
N LEU A 12 3.59 0.02 -4.78
CA LEU A 12 4.96 -0.42 -4.64
C LEU A 12 5.68 0.62 -3.78
N VAL A 13 6.38 0.16 -2.76
CA VAL A 13 6.91 1.05 -1.73
C VAL A 13 8.40 0.81 -1.58
N ASN A 14 9.17 1.89 -1.55
CA ASN A 14 10.57 1.86 -1.12
C ASN A 14 10.67 2.45 0.27
N ALA A 15 11.24 1.69 1.19
CA ALA A 15 11.44 2.13 2.56
C ALA A 15 12.89 2.58 2.77
N GLU A 16 13.11 3.35 3.81
CA GLU A 16 14.46 3.69 4.22
C GLU A 16 15.21 2.41 4.54
N LEU A 17 16.49 2.39 4.19
CA LEU A 17 17.31 1.21 4.39
C LEU A 17 17.30 0.80 5.86
N GLY A 18 16.99 -0.48 6.09
CA GLY A 18 16.92 -1.02 7.44
C GLY A 18 15.58 -0.88 8.12
N TYR A 19 14.64 -0.17 7.50
CA TYR A 19 13.32 0.05 8.10
C TYR A 19 12.21 -0.70 7.39
N GLU A 20 12.57 -1.62 6.50
CA GLU A 20 11.58 -2.32 5.68
C GLU A 20 10.56 -3.08 6.54
N GLU A 21 11.05 -3.77 7.58
CA GLU A 21 10.13 -4.55 8.41
C GLU A 21 9.24 -3.67 9.26
N GLU A 22 9.78 -2.56 9.75
CA GLU A 22 8.98 -1.61 10.52
C GLU A 22 7.88 -1.02 9.65
N VAL A 23 8.22 -0.64 8.42
CA VAL A 23 7.26 -0.03 7.50
C VAL A 23 6.16 -1.03 7.16
N ILE A 24 6.51 -2.27 6.81
CA ILE A 24 5.48 -3.22 6.43
C ILE A 24 4.56 -3.54 7.61
N ARG A 25 5.11 -3.56 8.82
CA ARG A 25 4.30 -3.79 10.01
C ARG A 25 3.26 -2.69 10.18
N GLU A 26 3.67 -1.44 9.98
CA GLU A 26 2.74 -0.32 10.08
C GLU A 26 1.71 -0.34 8.96
N ILE A 27 2.12 -0.68 7.75
CA ILE A 27 1.19 -0.77 6.62
C ILE A 27 0.12 -1.82 6.90
N ARG A 28 0.54 -2.96 7.44
CA ARG A 28 -0.41 -4.06 7.70
C ARG A 28 -1.47 -3.73 8.74
N LYS A 29 -1.25 -2.69 9.54
CA LYS A 29 -2.26 -2.25 10.52
C LYS A 29 -3.41 -1.49 9.89
N LEU A 30 -3.25 -1.02 8.67
CA LEU A 30 -4.29 -0.21 8.02
C LEU A 30 -5.46 -1.10 7.60
N THR A 31 -6.67 -0.65 7.89
CA THR A 31 -7.87 -1.44 7.68
C THR A 31 -8.07 -1.85 6.23
N ASP A 32 -7.77 -0.93 5.31
CA ASP A 32 -8.02 -1.17 3.89
C ASP A 32 -6.95 -2.01 3.22
N VAL A 33 -5.84 -2.30 3.90
CA VAL A 33 -4.77 -3.10 3.35
C VAL A 33 -5.15 -4.57 3.46
N LYS A 34 -5.19 -5.25 2.32
CA LYS A 34 -5.54 -6.66 2.25
C LYS A 34 -4.32 -7.55 2.23
N GLU A 35 -3.24 -7.09 1.63
CA GLU A 35 -2.00 -7.84 1.56
C GLU A 35 -0.85 -6.85 1.56
N ALA A 36 0.25 -7.23 2.17
CA ALA A 36 1.50 -6.49 2.09
C ALA A 36 2.63 -7.50 2.22
N HIS A 37 3.57 -7.45 1.29
CA HIS A 37 4.66 -8.41 1.20
C HIS A 37 5.98 -7.71 0.98
N LEU A 38 7.02 -8.21 1.65
CA LEU A 38 8.38 -7.81 1.32
C LEU A 38 8.76 -8.46 0.00
N VAL A 39 9.38 -7.71 -0.88
CA VAL A 39 9.78 -8.21 -2.18
C VAL A 39 11.22 -7.76 -2.45
N TYR A 40 11.84 -8.38 -3.45
CA TYR A 40 13.17 -7.99 -3.88
C TYR A 40 13.07 -7.37 -5.27
N GLY A 41 13.91 -6.38 -5.53
CA GLY A 41 13.95 -5.71 -6.82
C GLY A 41 14.03 -4.22 -6.62
N MET A 42 13.40 -3.48 -7.54
CA MET A 42 13.43 -2.01 -7.48
C MET A 42 12.62 -1.47 -6.33
N TYR A 43 11.72 -2.26 -5.77
CA TYR A 43 10.89 -1.86 -4.64
C TYR A 43 11.04 -2.88 -3.53
N ASP A 44 10.71 -2.47 -2.31
CA ASP A 44 10.89 -3.28 -1.12
C ASP A 44 9.61 -3.96 -0.66
N ILE A 45 8.47 -3.34 -0.93
CA ILE A 45 7.18 -3.82 -0.42
C ILE A 45 6.14 -3.65 -1.51
N ILE A 46 5.27 -4.64 -1.66
CA ILE A 46 4.08 -4.52 -2.49
C ILE A 46 2.86 -4.61 -1.60
N VAL A 47 1.91 -3.70 -1.81
CA VAL A 47 0.73 -3.57 -0.97
C VAL A 47 -0.51 -3.65 -1.85
N LYS A 48 -1.52 -4.39 -1.39
CA LYS A 48 -2.82 -4.43 -2.05
C LYS A 48 -3.85 -3.80 -1.12
N ILE A 49 -4.55 -2.80 -1.64
CA ILE A 49 -5.55 -2.05 -0.90
C ILE A 49 -6.87 -2.18 -1.63
N GLU A 50 -7.95 -2.47 -0.89
CA GLU A 50 -9.29 -2.49 -1.44
C GLU A 50 -10.17 -1.55 -0.64
N GLY A 51 -11.09 -0.91 -1.32
CA GLY A 51 -12.01 -0.01 -0.65
C GLY A 51 -13.32 0.10 -1.40
N PRO A 52 -14.32 0.78 -0.79
CA PRO A 52 -15.65 0.88 -1.40
C PRO A 52 -15.68 1.81 -2.61
N SER A 53 -14.69 2.65 -2.79
CA SER A 53 -14.64 3.58 -3.91
C SER A 53 -13.20 3.89 -4.24
N VAL A 54 -12.99 4.40 -5.47
CA VAL A 54 -11.66 4.84 -5.89
C VAL A 54 -11.17 5.96 -4.98
N GLU A 55 -12.06 6.86 -4.58
CA GLU A 55 -11.69 7.97 -3.70
C GLU A 55 -11.18 7.46 -2.37
N LYS A 56 -11.83 6.45 -1.81
CA LYS A 56 -11.40 5.92 -0.52
C LYS A 56 -10.04 5.24 -0.64
N VAL A 57 -9.82 4.52 -1.72
CA VAL A 57 -8.54 3.87 -1.97
C VAL A 57 -7.44 4.92 -2.10
N LYS A 58 -7.70 5.99 -2.86
CA LYS A 58 -6.74 7.07 -3.02
C LYS A 58 -6.44 7.75 -1.67
N GLU A 59 -7.46 7.92 -0.86
CA GLU A 59 -7.29 8.54 0.45
C GLU A 59 -6.36 7.71 1.32
N THR A 60 -6.54 6.39 1.33
CA THR A 60 -5.67 5.52 2.11
C THR A 60 -4.21 5.65 1.68
N VAL A 61 -3.97 5.66 0.38
CA VAL A 61 -2.60 5.82 -0.14
C VAL A 61 -2.03 7.17 0.26
N ASN A 62 -2.76 8.24 -0.03
CA ASN A 62 -2.22 9.60 0.11
C ASN A 62 -2.15 10.05 1.55
N SER A 63 -3.14 9.67 2.37
CA SER A 63 -3.23 10.20 3.74
C SER A 63 -2.57 9.29 4.76
N LYS A 64 -2.34 8.03 4.42
CA LYS A 64 -1.79 7.08 5.38
C LYS A 64 -0.45 6.52 4.95
N ILE A 65 -0.38 5.92 3.77
CA ILE A 65 0.87 5.29 3.35
C ILE A 65 1.94 6.33 3.05
N ARG A 66 1.62 7.30 2.21
CA ARG A 66 2.62 8.28 1.78
C ARG A 66 3.06 9.22 2.91
N LYS A 67 2.34 9.22 4.02
CA LYS A 67 2.71 10.07 5.17
C LYS A 67 3.60 9.35 6.18
N MET A 68 3.91 8.09 5.98
CA MET A 68 4.78 7.37 6.90
C MET A 68 6.20 7.85 6.79
N ASP A 69 6.87 8.01 7.94
CA ASP A 69 8.20 8.61 8.02
C ASP A 69 9.26 7.89 7.23
N LYS A 70 9.23 6.57 7.26
CA LYS A 70 10.35 5.79 6.73
C LYS A 70 10.11 5.32 5.30
N ILE A 71 9.16 5.91 4.61
CA ILE A 71 8.89 5.61 3.22
C ILE A 71 9.61 6.63 2.34
N ARG A 72 10.43 6.14 1.42
CA ARG A 72 11.20 7.00 0.51
C ARG A 72 10.41 7.34 -0.73
N SER A 73 9.73 6.36 -1.32
CA SER A 73 8.97 6.60 -2.54
C SER A 73 7.90 5.55 -2.69
N THR A 74 6.88 5.88 -3.46
CA THR A 74 5.78 4.97 -3.75
C THR A 74 5.40 5.07 -5.22
N LEU A 75 4.88 3.99 -5.75
CA LEU A 75 4.28 3.95 -7.08
C LEU A 75 2.93 3.29 -6.93
N THR A 76 1.86 4.01 -7.27
CA THR A 76 0.51 3.52 -7.08
C THR A 76 -0.15 3.23 -8.42
N MET A 77 -0.77 2.06 -8.53
CA MET A 77 -1.56 1.68 -9.68
C MET A 77 -2.96 1.35 -9.17
N ILE A 78 -3.97 1.97 -9.76
CA ILE A 78 -5.35 1.79 -9.32
C ILE A 78 -6.13 1.04 -10.39
N ALA A 79 -6.80 -0.03 -9.95
CA ALA A 79 -7.71 -0.79 -10.77
C ALA A 79 -9.12 -0.45 -10.30
N PRO A 80 -9.85 0.35 -11.09
CA PRO A 80 -11.17 0.84 -10.66
C PRO A 80 -12.24 -0.25 -10.66
#